data_f61e71c77b412a4c885b36a8ae580ccf
#
_entry.id   f61e71c77b412a4c885b36a8ae580ccf
#
_cell.length_a   1.000
_cell.length_b   1.000
_cell.length_c   1.000
_cell.angle_alpha   90.00
_cell.angle_beta   90.00
_cell.angle_gamma   90.00
#
_symmetry.space_group_name_H-M   'P 1'
#
loop_
_entity.id
_entity.type
_entity.pdbx_description
1 polymer ?
#
loop_
_entity_poly.entity_id
_entity_poly.type
_entity_poly.pdbx_seq_one_letter_code
_entity_poly.pdbx_strand_id
1 'polypeptide(L)'
;DTLPLLGLTGSDIYSTLTDEKVIDGDLFVVPVTPAFAAGTHNELLCSPRIDNLTSVYSGLSALIAAEPHDIAVCACLDNEEIGSGTRQGSPNWLEQVLCAICDALGLTETQAFAARENGFVLSADNGHAVHPAHPEKSDPYTKAYMGKGVMIKHHVNYSTDGLSSALFKHCLLYTSPSPRDVEESR
;
A
#
# COMPACT_ATOMS: atom_id res chain seq x y z
N ASP A 1 0.77 -10.56 -30.72
CA ASP A 1 -0.12 -9.67 -31.48
C ASP A 1 -1.07 -9.00 -30.49
N THR A 2 -0.79 -7.75 -30.18
CA THR A 2 -1.64 -6.96 -29.27
C THR A 2 -2.69 -6.23 -30.10
N LEU A 3 -3.96 -6.40 -29.78
CA LEU A 3 -5.03 -5.65 -30.43
C LEU A 3 -4.84 -4.14 -30.16
N PRO A 4 -5.02 -3.28 -31.16
CA PRO A 4 -4.89 -1.84 -30.96
C PRO A 4 -5.94 -1.35 -29.96
N LEU A 5 -5.50 -0.61 -28.97
CA LEU A 5 -6.32 -0.15 -27.85
C LEU A 5 -7.55 0.66 -28.29
N LEU A 6 -7.40 1.44 -29.36
CA LEU A 6 -8.46 2.30 -29.91
C LEU A 6 -9.14 1.72 -31.14
N GLY A 7 -8.78 0.50 -31.57
CA GLY A 7 -9.32 -0.09 -32.81
C GLY A 7 -8.90 0.64 -34.10
N LEU A 8 -7.98 1.60 -33.99
CA LEU A 8 -7.47 2.38 -35.12
C LEU A 8 -6.09 1.86 -35.52
N THR A 9 -5.88 1.69 -36.84
CA THR A 9 -4.59 1.30 -37.39
C THR A 9 -3.98 2.47 -38.14
N GLY A 10 -2.68 2.69 -37.97
CA GLY A 10 -1.91 3.69 -38.72
C GLY A 10 -2.10 5.14 -38.27
N SER A 11 -2.79 5.40 -37.18
CA SER A 11 -2.91 6.74 -36.58
C SER A 11 -2.02 6.87 -35.36
N ASP A 12 -1.43 8.06 -35.20
CA ASP A 12 -0.76 8.45 -33.96
C ASP A 12 -1.81 8.66 -32.86
N ILE A 13 -1.60 8.01 -31.71
CA ILE A 13 -2.54 8.11 -30.58
C ILE A 13 -2.68 9.55 -30.09
N TYR A 14 -1.61 10.32 -30.08
CA TYR A 14 -1.63 11.70 -29.59
C TYR A 14 -2.51 12.59 -30.48
N SER A 15 -2.45 12.42 -31.79
CA SER A 15 -3.31 13.18 -32.73
C SER A 15 -4.81 12.86 -32.58
N THR A 16 -5.13 11.75 -31.93
CA THR A 16 -6.53 11.37 -31.62
C THR A 16 -7.02 12.04 -30.34
N LEU A 17 -6.10 12.37 -29.44
CA LEU A 17 -6.43 12.91 -28.12
C LEU A 17 -6.39 14.44 -28.07
N THR A 18 -5.59 15.09 -28.93
CA THR A 18 -5.40 16.53 -28.93
C THR A 18 -4.94 17.03 -30.29
N ASP A 19 -5.30 18.28 -30.64
CA ASP A 19 -4.80 18.99 -31.81
C ASP A 19 -3.42 19.65 -31.57
N GLU A 20 -2.93 19.63 -30.33
CA GLU A 20 -1.65 20.20 -29.95
C GLU A 20 -0.49 19.28 -30.37
N LYS A 21 0.67 19.88 -30.66
CA LYS A 21 1.88 19.12 -30.95
C LYS A 21 2.41 18.50 -29.65
N VAL A 22 2.19 17.22 -29.47
CA VAL A 22 2.75 16.44 -28.35
C VAL A 22 4.16 16.00 -28.73
N ILE A 23 5.13 16.20 -27.82
CA ILE A 23 6.51 15.74 -27.98
C ILE A 23 6.65 14.31 -27.43
N ASP A 24 6.08 14.08 -26.26
CA ASP A 24 6.03 12.77 -25.56
C ASP A 24 4.98 12.81 -24.46
N GLY A 25 4.60 11.67 -23.89
CA GLY A 25 3.63 11.58 -22.81
C GLY A 25 3.46 10.19 -22.23
N ASP A 26 3.00 10.13 -21.01
CA ASP A 26 2.63 8.89 -20.33
C ASP A 26 1.12 8.65 -20.48
N LEU A 27 0.77 7.50 -21.02
CA LEU A 27 -0.63 7.11 -21.25
C LEU A 27 -0.98 5.89 -20.39
N PHE A 28 -2.05 6.01 -19.62
CA PHE A 28 -2.52 4.95 -18.73
C PHE A 28 -3.94 4.53 -19.07
N VAL A 29 -4.19 3.23 -19.07
CA VAL A 29 -5.53 2.67 -19.15
C VAL A 29 -6.12 2.63 -17.76
N VAL A 30 -7.27 3.29 -17.58
CA VAL A 30 -7.92 3.35 -16.29
C VAL A 30 -9.38 2.91 -16.38
N PRO A 31 -9.91 2.17 -15.38
CA PRO A 31 -11.33 1.88 -15.31
C PRO A 31 -12.12 3.17 -15.06
N VAL A 32 -13.20 3.34 -15.79
CA VAL A 32 -14.12 4.49 -15.62
C VAL A 32 -15.31 4.17 -14.72
N THR A 33 -15.45 2.93 -14.30
CA THR A 33 -16.52 2.51 -13.39
C THR A 33 -16.36 3.18 -12.03
N PRO A 34 -17.36 3.92 -11.54
CA PRO A 34 -17.30 4.52 -10.23
C PRO A 34 -17.34 3.46 -9.11
N ALA A 35 -16.98 3.86 -7.90
CA ALA A 35 -17.19 3.02 -6.73
C ALA A 35 -18.69 2.75 -6.51
N PHE A 36 -19.01 1.52 -6.10
CA PHE A 36 -20.39 1.11 -5.82
C PHE A 36 -20.44 0.09 -4.68
N ALA A 37 -21.58 0.06 -4.00
CA ALA A 37 -21.87 -0.97 -3.02
C ALA A 37 -22.39 -2.24 -3.71
N ALA A 38 -21.95 -3.39 -3.27
CA ALA A 38 -22.31 -4.71 -3.79
C ALA A 38 -22.67 -5.67 -2.64
N GLY A 39 -23.18 -6.84 -3.01
CA GLY A 39 -23.71 -7.84 -2.09
C GLY A 39 -25.21 -7.67 -1.86
N THR A 40 -25.82 -8.68 -1.26
CA THR A 40 -27.28 -8.71 -1.02
C THR A 40 -27.74 -7.60 -0.08
N HIS A 41 -26.86 -7.18 0.83
CA HIS A 41 -27.12 -6.15 1.83
C HIS A 41 -26.20 -4.93 1.67
N ASN A 42 -25.59 -4.74 0.50
CA ASN A 42 -24.60 -3.69 0.24
C ASN A 42 -23.39 -3.74 1.20
N GLU A 43 -23.01 -4.90 1.62
CA GLU A 43 -21.95 -5.15 2.59
C GLU A 43 -20.53 -5.07 2.00
N LEU A 44 -20.43 -4.97 0.68
CA LEU A 44 -19.16 -4.90 -0.05
C LEU A 44 -19.02 -3.54 -0.73
N LEU A 45 -17.83 -2.97 -0.66
CA LEU A 45 -17.43 -1.83 -1.48
C LEU A 45 -16.61 -2.33 -2.66
N CYS A 46 -17.08 -2.06 -3.86
CA CYS A 46 -16.36 -2.33 -5.11
C CYS A 46 -15.88 -1.02 -5.71
N SER A 47 -14.60 -0.91 -5.97
CA SER A 47 -14.00 0.27 -6.59
C SER A 47 -12.70 -0.10 -7.28
N PRO A 48 -12.34 0.55 -8.39
CA PRO A 48 -10.97 0.51 -8.87
C PRO A 48 -10.03 1.15 -7.84
N ARG A 49 -8.77 0.72 -7.85
CA ARG A 49 -7.68 1.30 -7.04
C ARG A 49 -7.87 1.18 -5.51
N ILE A 50 -8.71 0.27 -5.03
CA ILE A 50 -8.77 -0.08 -3.60
C ILE A 50 -7.37 -0.48 -3.13
N ASP A 51 -6.71 -1.28 -3.90
CA ASP A 51 -5.28 -1.48 -3.85
C ASP A 51 -4.60 -0.34 -4.63
N ASN A 52 -3.87 0.57 -3.99
CA ASN A 52 -3.62 0.57 -2.54
C ASN A 52 -4.15 1.85 -1.85
N LEU A 53 -5.20 2.49 -2.40
CA LEU A 53 -5.75 3.75 -1.87
C LEU A 53 -6.36 3.59 -0.47
N THR A 54 -6.79 2.40 -0.09
CA THR A 54 -7.28 2.15 1.28
C THR A 54 -6.15 2.24 2.31
N SER A 55 -4.97 1.73 1.99
CA SER A 55 -3.80 1.86 2.86
C SER A 55 -3.27 3.30 2.91
N VAL A 56 -3.29 4.01 1.77
CA VAL A 56 -2.96 5.44 1.72
C VAL A 56 -3.89 6.25 2.62
N TYR A 57 -5.20 6.04 2.50
CA TYR A 57 -6.19 6.72 3.35
C TYR A 57 -5.97 6.42 4.83
N SER A 58 -5.76 5.15 5.16
CA SER A 58 -5.54 4.71 6.54
C SER A 58 -4.26 5.30 7.14
N GLY A 59 -3.16 5.27 6.38
CA GLY A 59 -1.87 5.82 6.81
C GLY A 59 -1.91 7.34 7.02
N LEU A 60 -2.50 8.07 6.09
CA LEU A 60 -2.66 9.52 6.22
C LEU A 60 -3.60 9.90 7.37
N SER A 61 -4.71 9.18 7.52
CA SER A 61 -5.65 9.42 8.62
C SER A 61 -5.00 9.14 9.98
N ALA A 62 -4.21 8.08 10.07
CA ALA A 62 -3.47 7.75 11.27
C ALA A 62 -2.42 8.82 11.61
N LEU A 63 -1.66 9.29 10.61
CA LEU A 63 -0.67 10.36 10.81
C LEU A 63 -1.31 11.65 11.31
N ILE A 64 -2.47 12.04 10.72
CA ILE A 64 -3.19 13.26 11.11
C ILE A 64 -3.74 13.15 12.54
N ALA A 65 -4.20 11.96 12.92
CA ALA A 65 -4.76 11.73 14.25
C ALA A 65 -3.71 11.44 15.34
N ALA A 66 -2.48 11.14 14.96
CA ALA A 66 -1.42 10.79 15.89
C ALA A 66 -0.89 12.02 16.66
N GLU A 67 -0.50 11.80 17.89
CA GLU A 67 0.32 12.72 18.68
C GLU A 67 1.71 12.09 18.87
N PRO A 68 2.57 12.15 17.86
CA PRO A 68 3.83 11.42 17.88
C PRO A 68 4.81 12.07 18.88
N HIS A 69 5.48 11.25 19.66
CA HIS A 69 6.58 11.68 20.54
C HIS A 69 7.88 11.83 19.75
N ASP A 70 7.99 11.13 18.63
CA ASP A 70 9.14 11.11 17.73
C ASP A 70 8.72 11.54 16.31
N ILE A 71 9.62 11.40 15.35
CA ILE A 71 9.35 11.74 13.96
C ILE A 71 8.47 10.66 13.33
N ALA A 72 7.25 11.04 12.97
CA ALA A 72 6.34 10.19 12.21
C ALA A 72 6.33 10.59 10.73
N VAL A 73 6.48 9.60 9.85
CA VAL A 73 6.50 9.79 8.40
C VAL A 73 5.49 8.86 7.76
N CYS A 74 4.62 9.40 6.91
CA CYS A 74 3.76 8.60 6.02
C CYS A 74 4.23 8.84 4.59
N ALA A 75 4.79 7.82 3.95
CA ALA A 75 5.22 7.87 2.57
C ALA A 75 4.19 7.16 1.68
N CYS A 76 3.54 7.91 0.80
CA CYS A 76 2.67 7.36 -0.24
C CYS A 76 3.48 7.25 -1.52
N LEU A 77 3.74 6.02 -1.95
CA LEU A 77 4.66 5.72 -3.04
C LEU A 77 3.88 5.35 -4.28
N ASP A 78 4.26 5.93 -5.42
CA ASP A 78 3.72 5.58 -6.73
C ASP A 78 4.63 4.57 -7.43
N ASN A 79 4.14 3.98 -8.51
CA ASN A 79 4.90 3.07 -9.37
C ASN A 79 5.46 1.80 -8.68
N GLU A 80 4.77 1.32 -7.65
CA GLU A 80 5.17 0.10 -6.93
C GLU A 80 5.24 -1.11 -7.87
N GLU A 81 4.25 -1.29 -8.73
CA GLU A 81 4.13 -2.41 -9.68
C GLU A 81 5.21 -2.41 -10.78
N ILE A 82 5.85 -1.28 -11.05
CA ILE A 82 6.95 -1.18 -12.02
C ILE A 82 8.23 -1.81 -11.45
N GLY A 83 8.33 -1.89 -10.14
CA GLY A 83 9.43 -2.53 -9.44
C GLY A 83 10.39 -1.56 -8.76
N SER A 84 10.85 -2.00 -7.62
CA SER A 84 11.60 -1.19 -6.65
C SER A 84 12.99 -0.76 -7.11
N GLY A 85 13.58 -1.44 -8.08
CA GLY A 85 14.94 -1.15 -8.57
C GLY A 85 15.01 -0.03 -9.61
N THR A 86 13.87 0.53 -10.04
CA THR A 86 13.81 1.59 -11.05
C THR A 86 13.92 2.98 -10.42
N ARG A 87 14.18 3.99 -11.26
CA ARG A 87 14.16 5.39 -10.82
C ARG A 87 12.79 5.80 -10.24
N GLN A 88 11.71 5.23 -10.76
CA GLN A 88 10.34 5.48 -10.34
C GLN A 88 9.94 4.64 -9.12
N GLY A 89 10.71 3.61 -8.80
CA GLY A 89 10.48 2.74 -7.65
C GLY A 89 10.85 3.40 -6.34
N SER A 90 10.18 2.96 -5.29
CA SER A 90 10.18 3.59 -3.97
C SER A 90 11.49 3.57 -3.17
N PRO A 91 12.36 2.55 -3.21
CA PRO A 91 13.42 2.44 -2.22
C PRO A 91 14.44 3.58 -2.27
N ASN A 92 14.92 3.90 -3.45
CA ASN A 92 15.95 4.94 -3.59
C ASN A 92 15.42 6.33 -3.24
N TRP A 93 14.18 6.62 -3.61
CA TRP A 93 13.54 7.89 -3.33
C TRP A 93 13.26 8.06 -1.83
N LEU A 94 12.72 7.04 -1.17
CA LEU A 94 12.39 7.07 0.25
C LEU A 94 13.65 7.28 1.10
N GLU A 95 14.73 6.58 0.79
CA GLU A 95 15.99 6.75 1.50
C GLU A 95 16.54 8.17 1.36
N GLN A 96 16.51 8.73 0.15
CA GLN A 96 16.95 10.11 -0.10
C GLN A 96 16.13 11.13 0.70
N VAL A 97 14.81 10.94 0.77
CA VAL A 97 13.92 11.81 1.54
C VAL A 97 14.21 11.70 3.04
N LEU A 98 14.39 10.49 3.57
CA LEU A 98 14.74 10.30 4.97
C LEU A 98 16.11 10.91 5.32
N CYS A 99 17.09 10.78 4.43
CA CYS A 99 18.38 11.46 4.60
C CYS A 99 18.20 12.98 4.62
N ALA A 100 17.45 13.55 3.68
CA ALA A 100 17.19 14.99 3.64
C ALA A 100 16.45 15.50 4.89
N ILE A 101 15.55 14.71 5.47
CA ILE A 101 14.90 15.02 6.75
C ILE A 101 15.93 15.05 7.88
N CYS A 102 16.80 14.05 7.95
CA CYS A 102 17.85 13.99 8.96
C CYS A 102 18.79 15.19 8.85
N ASP A 103 19.21 15.57 7.65
CA ASP A 103 20.05 16.73 7.38
C ASP A 103 19.36 18.05 7.78
N ALA A 104 18.09 18.20 7.43
CA ALA A 104 17.29 19.38 7.81
C ALA A 104 17.12 19.52 9.33
N LEU A 105 17.13 18.41 10.05
CA LEU A 105 17.11 18.37 11.52
C LEU A 105 18.49 18.59 12.15
N GLY A 106 19.56 18.70 11.36
CA GLY A 106 20.92 18.89 11.81
C GLY A 106 21.53 17.67 12.50
N LEU A 107 21.05 16.46 12.18
CA LEU A 107 21.58 15.23 12.73
C LEU A 107 22.95 14.91 12.12
N THR A 108 23.88 14.44 12.95
CA THR A 108 25.11 13.84 12.45
C THR A 108 24.82 12.50 11.78
N GLU A 109 25.72 12.00 10.93
CA GLU A 109 25.59 10.69 10.30
C GLU A 109 25.32 9.55 11.31
N THR A 110 26.01 9.58 12.45
CA THR A 110 25.81 8.61 13.53
C THR A 110 24.42 8.71 14.15
N GLN A 111 23.91 9.92 14.35
CA GLN A 111 22.56 10.13 14.87
C GLN A 111 21.48 9.72 13.85
N ALA A 112 21.69 10.06 12.58
CA ALA A 112 20.79 9.65 11.50
C ALA A 112 20.75 8.12 11.34
N PHE A 113 21.90 7.45 11.44
CA PHE A 113 21.98 6.00 11.46
C PHE A 113 21.23 5.40 12.66
N ALA A 114 21.50 5.91 13.85
CA ALA A 114 20.83 5.44 15.07
C ALA A 114 19.31 5.64 15.03
N ALA A 115 18.84 6.76 14.47
CA ALA A 115 17.41 7.04 14.30
C ALA A 115 16.74 6.01 13.39
N ARG A 116 17.41 5.61 12.30
CA ARG A 116 16.89 4.59 11.37
C ARG A 116 16.88 3.19 11.99
N GLU A 117 17.96 2.81 12.69
CA GLU A 117 18.07 1.50 13.36
C GLU A 117 17.03 1.33 14.48
N ASN A 118 16.70 2.41 15.19
CA ASN A 118 15.68 2.40 16.24
C ASN A 118 14.26 2.69 15.70
N GLY A 119 14.14 2.96 14.40
CA GLY A 119 12.88 3.24 13.77
C GLY A 119 12.02 1.98 13.58
N PHE A 120 10.72 2.18 13.47
CA PHE A 120 9.77 1.14 13.08
C PHE A 120 9.15 1.48 11.73
N VAL A 121 9.20 0.55 10.78
CA VAL A 121 8.59 0.72 9.46
C VAL A 121 7.39 -0.20 9.33
N LEU A 122 6.24 0.38 9.05
CA LEU A 122 5.03 -0.33 8.69
C LEU A 122 4.80 -0.20 7.19
N SER A 123 4.93 -1.28 6.45
CA SER A 123 4.54 -1.34 5.05
C SER A 123 3.09 -1.80 4.96
N ALA A 124 2.24 -0.95 4.40
CA ALA A 124 0.81 -1.19 4.28
C ALA A 124 0.43 -1.41 2.81
N ASP A 125 -0.08 -2.59 2.53
CA ASP A 125 -0.50 -3.02 1.20
C ASP A 125 -1.71 -3.94 1.31
N ASN A 126 -2.61 -3.89 0.32
CA ASN A 126 -3.80 -4.73 0.34
C ASN A 126 -3.45 -6.19 0.04
N GLY A 127 -4.02 -7.09 0.82
CA GLY A 127 -3.88 -8.52 0.61
C GLY A 127 -5.15 -9.15 0.06
N HIS A 128 -4.98 -10.22 -0.72
CA HIS A 128 -6.11 -10.99 -1.22
C HIS A 128 -6.79 -11.77 -0.10
N ALA A 129 -8.10 -11.63 0.01
CA ALA A 129 -8.93 -12.57 0.76
C ALA A 129 -9.24 -13.82 -0.09
N VAL A 130 -9.72 -14.87 0.56
CA VAL A 130 -10.23 -16.06 -0.14
C VAL A 130 -11.33 -15.65 -1.11
N HIS A 131 -11.14 -15.97 -2.39
CA HIS A 131 -12.17 -15.76 -3.39
C HIS A 131 -13.17 -16.93 -3.35
N PRO A 132 -14.47 -16.70 -3.18
CA PRO A 132 -15.45 -17.78 -3.03
C PRO A 132 -15.49 -18.76 -4.20
N ALA A 133 -15.29 -18.27 -5.43
CA ALA A 133 -15.28 -19.10 -6.63
C ALA A 133 -13.89 -19.73 -6.93
N HIS A 134 -12.83 -19.31 -6.23
CA HIS A 134 -11.47 -19.78 -6.45
C HIS A 134 -10.72 -20.00 -5.14
N PRO A 135 -11.28 -20.82 -4.21
CA PRO A 135 -10.65 -21.07 -2.91
C PRO A 135 -9.30 -21.79 -3.03
N GLU A 136 -9.06 -22.49 -4.14
CA GLU A 136 -7.81 -23.20 -4.44
C GLU A 136 -6.62 -22.26 -4.68
N LYS A 137 -6.86 -20.97 -4.93
CA LYS A 137 -5.79 -19.96 -5.09
C LYS A 137 -5.29 -19.39 -3.77
N SER A 138 -5.94 -19.74 -2.67
CA SER A 138 -5.52 -19.32 -1.33
C SER A 138 -4.67 -20.39 -0.68
N ASP A 139 -3.82 -19.97 0.27
CA ASP A 139 -3.06 -20.91 1.09
C ASP A 139 -4.02 -21.91 1.77
N PRO A 140 -3.72 -23.23 1.71
CA PRO A 140 -4.63 -24.24 2.27
C PRO A 140 -4.72 -24.19 3.80
N TYR A 141 -3.69 -23.68 4.48
CA TYR A 141 -3.58 -23.70 5.93
C TYR A 141 -3.87 -22.35 6.58
N THR A 142 -3.47 -21.25 5.92
CA THR A 142 -3.64 -19.90 6.44
C THR A 142 -4.50 -19.08 5.49
N LYS A 143 -5.77 -18.95 5.82
CA LYS A 143 -6.77 -18.27 4.97
C LYS A 143 -7.14 -16.90 5.54
N ALA A 144 -7.05 -15.87 4.70
CA ALA A 144 -7.54 -14.55 5.02
C ALA A 144 -8.97 -14.38 4.49
N TYR A 145 -9.86 -13.86 5.30
CA TYR A 145 -11.25 -13.59 4.93
C TYR A 145 -11.57 -12.11 5.07
N MET A 146 -12.39 -11.60 4.17
CA MET A 146 -12.85 -10.21 4.23
C MET A 146 -13.57 -9.93 5.55
N GLY A 147 -13.33 -8.75 6.12
CA GLY A 147 -13.96 -8.31 7.36
C GLY A 147 -13.50 -9.06 8.63
N LYS A 148 -12.41 -9.83 8.57
CA LYS A 148 -11.89 -10.59 9.71
C LYS A 148 -10.66 -9.96 10.38
N GLY A 149 -10.30 -8.75 9.99
CA GLY A 149 -9.21 -8.01 10.61
C GLY A 149 -8.05 -7.75 9.65
N VAL A 150 -6.96 -7.27 10.20
CA VAL A 150 -5.74 -6.93 9.47
C VAL A 150 -4.92 -8.20 9.25
N MET A 151 -4.44 -8.38 8.02
CA MET A 151 -3.55 -9.49 7.67
C MET A 151 -2.10 -9.07 7.84
N ILE A 152 -1.33 -9.80 8.64
CA ILE A 152 0.12 -9.65 8.74
C ILE A 152 0.75 -10.64 7.76
N LYS A 153 1.40 -10.12 6.72
CA LYS A 153 2.07 -10.93 5.71
C LYS A 153 3.45 -11.37 6.22
N HIS A 154 3.68 -12.69 6.23
CA HIS A 154 4.99 -13.29 6.42
C HIS A 154 5.39 -14.03 5.15
N HIS A 155 6.40 -13.57 4.49
CA HIS A 155 6.88 -14.18 3.25
C HIS A 155 8.39 -13.94 3.11
N VAL A 156 9.09 -14.83 2.41
CA VAL A 156 10.54 -14.73 2.20
C VAL A 156 10.97 -13.41 1.52
N ASN A 157 10.10 -12.83 0.71
CA ASN A 157 10.33 -11.56 0.02
C ASN A 157 9.81 -10.33 0.79
N TYR A 158 9.13 -10.54 1.93
CA TYR A 158 8.67 -9.48 2.82
C TYR A 158 9.45 -9.54 4.12
N SER A 159 10.00 -8.42 4.52
CA SER A 159 10.90 -8.33 5.68
C SER A 159 10.21 -8.38 7.04
N THR A 160 8.99 -8.91 7.13
CA THR A 160 8.29 -9.04 8.41
C THR A 160 8.94 -10.15 9.24
N ASP A 161 9.74 -9.78 10.20
CA ASP A 161 10.32 -10.70 11.19
C ASP A 161 9.39 -10.93 12.39
N GLY A 162 9.75 -11.88 13.24
CA GLY A 162 8.95 -12.26 14.40
C GLY A 162 8.85 -11.15 15.44
N LEU A 163 9.89 -10.35 15.64
CA LEU A 163 9.90 -9.24 16.59
C LEU A 163 9.01 -8.10 16.12
N SER A 164 9.18 -7.66 14.89
CA SER A 164 8.33 -6.61 14.29
C SER A 164 6.86 -7.01 14.29
N SER A 165 6.55 -8.28 13.96
CA SER A 165 5.21 -8.82 14.04
C SER A 165 4.64 -8.82 15.46
N ALA A 166 5.46 -9.19 16.46
CA ALA A 166 5.04 -9.19 17.85
C ALA A 166 4.78 -7.77 18.36
N LEU A 167 5.65 -6.81 18.02
CA LEU A 167 5.45 -5.39 18.36
C LEU A 167 4.18 -4.84 17.74
N PHE A 168 3.93 -5.11 16.47
CA PHE A 168 2.72 -4.66 15.79
C PHE A 168 1.46 -5.26 16.44
N LYS A 169 1.45 -6.55 16.72
CA LYS A 169 0.35 -7.21 17.42
C LYS A 169 0.12 -6.63 18.82
N HIS A 170 1.19 -6.37 19.54
CA HIS A 170 1.10 -5.75 20.86
C HIS A 170 0.47 -4.36 20.78
N CYS A 171 0.89 -3.53 19.86
CA CYS A 171 0.28 -2.22 19.62
C CYS A 171 -1.21 -2.34 19.29
N LEU A 172 -1.61 -3.23 18.39
CA LEU A 172 -3.01 -3.43 18.02
C LEU A 172 -3.88 -3.88 19.20
N LEU A 173 -3.39 -4.80 20.03
CA LEU A 173 -4.11 -5.33 21.17
C LEU A 173 -4.32 -4.28 22.27
N TYR A 174 -3.34 -3.40 22.48
CA TYR A 174 -3.42 -2.40 23.55
C TYR A 174 -4.10 -1.10 23.12
N THR A 175 -4.07 -0.76 21.83
CA THR A 175 -4.65 0.51 21.35
C THR A 175 -6.06 0.35 20.79
N SER A 176 -6.46 -0.85 20.43
CA SER A 176 -7.80 -1.16 19.90
C SER A 176 -8.26 -2.52 20.42
N PRO A 177 -8.73 -2.61 21.67
CA PRO A 177 -9.31 -3.86 22.16
C PRO A 177 -10.53 -4.20 21.29
N SER A 178 -10.35 -5.19 20.40
CA SER A 178 -11.47 -5.74 19.64
C SER A 178 -12.33 -6.60 20.58
N PRO A 179 -13.67 -6.59 20.44
CA PRO A 179 -14.52 -7.52 21.17
C PRO A 179 -14.12 -9.00 21.02
N ARG A 180 -13.36 -9.35 19.98
CA ARG A 180 -12.82 -10.69 19.76
C ARG A 180 -11.61 -11.02 20.62
N ASP A 181 -10.82 -10.01 21.01
CA ASP A 181 -9.64 -10.22 21.85
C ASP A 181 -10.02 -10.62 23.27
N VAL A 182 -11.29 -10.37 23.65
CA VAL A 182 -11.86 -10.76 24.97
C VAL A 182 -12.33 -12.22 24.97
N GLU A 183 -12.64 -12.80 23.81
CA GLU A 183 -13.09 -14.20 23.71
C GLU A 183 -11.93 -15.21 23.69
N GLU A 184 -10.76 -14.83 23.19
CA GLU A 184 -9.56 -15.69 23.18
C GLU A 184 -8.81 -15.74 24.51
N SER A 185 -9.18 -14.91 25.48
CA SER A 185 -8.57 -14.85 26.81
C SER A 185 -9.33 -15.64 27.88
N ARG A 186 -10.25 -16.54 27.50
CA ARG A 186 -11.00 -17.41 28.42
C ARG A 186 -10.69 -18.88 28.24
#